data_0ed8c282513443948882e68e4b43b2ca
#
_entry.id   0ed8c282513443948882e68e4b43b2ca
#
_cell.length_a   1.000
_cell.length_b   1.000
_cell.length_c   1.000
_cell.angle_alpha   90.00
_cell.angle_beta   90.00
_cell.angle_gamma   90.00
#
_symmetry.space_group_name_H-M   'P 1'
#
loop_
_entity.id
_entity.type
_entity.pdbx_description
1 polymer ?
#
loop_
_entity_poly.entity_id
_entity_poly.type
_entity_poly.pdbx_seq_one_letter_code
_entity_poly.pdbx_strand_id
1 'polypeptide(L)'
;MAEIHAYLAGPDVFFPHARETGRQKIAYLKTLGIIGHYPLDNEVPAALLNDPAKASRFIGDANEKMMLDCCRDGRIGLILANMCPFHGPSMDVGTAFEVGFMSALSYRHNVIIIGYTPYRRSFEDRVAGAIHGGWDAITYENGVPRAPDGTMIEAFGGADNLMITSAIARTGGDIFATFEEAAQAGVEAGNRLRGQGTW
;
A
#
# COMPACT_ATOMS: atom_id res chain seq x y z
N MET A 1 -5.69 -21.61 14.63
CA MET A 1 -4.73 -21.10 13.62
C MET A 1 -4.75 -19.58 13.69
N ALA A 2 -3.62 -18.89 13.50
CA ALA A 2 -3.57 -17.43 13.47
C ALA A 2 -4.52 -16.88 12.40
N GLU A 3 -5.31 -15.87 12.73
CA GLU A 3 -6.18 -15.19 11.77
C GLU A 3 -5.37 -14.23 10.90
N ILE A 4 -5.76 -14.08 9.63
CA ILE A 4 -5.18 -13.09 8.73
C ILE A 4 -6.10 -11.88 8.74
N HIS A 5 -5.57 -10.73 9.13
CA HIS A 5 -6.25 -9.46 9.14
C HIS A 5 -5.60 -8.54 8.09
N ALA A 6 -6.39 -8.08 7.11
CA ALA A 6 -5.91 -7.26 6.01
C ALA A 6 -6.37 -5.81 6.16
N TYR A 7 -5.43 -4.87 6.20
CA TYR A 7 -5.68 -3.45 6.03
C TYR A 7 -5.68 -3.11 4.55
N LEU A 8 -6.72 -2.43 4.07
CA LEU A 8 -6.90 -2.04 2.67
C LEU A 8 -6.38 -0.62 2.47
N ALA A 9 -5.14 -0.49 2.04
CA ALA A 9 -4.50 0.79 1.75
C ALA A 9 -4.73 1.22 0.30
N GLY A 10 -4.93 2.50 0.07
CA GLY A 10 -5.04 2.98 -1.30
C GLY A 10 -5.85 4.27 -1.47
N PRO A 11 -5.75 4.90 -2.65
CA PRO A 11 -6.51 6.10 -3.00
C PRO A 11 -8.00 5.83 -3.19
N ASP A 12 -8.46 4.58 -3.04
CA ASP A 12 -9.87 4.20 -3.19
C ASP A 12 -10.81 5.04 -2.32
N VAL A 13 -10.32 5.50 -1.16
CA VAL A 13 -11.06 6.35 -0.21
C VAL A 13 -11.47 7.72 -0.78
N PHE A 14 -10.79 8.19 -1.82
CA PHE A 14 -11.03 9.49 -2.46
C PHE A 14 -12.00 9.44 -3.64
N PHE A 15 -12.39 8.25 -4.09
CA PHE A 15 -13.28 8.12 -5.24
C PHE A 15 -14.76 8.16 -4.85
N PRO A 16 -15.68 8.55 -5.77
CA PRO A 16 -17.11 8.71 -5.48
C PRO A 16 -17.78 7.47 -4.88
N HIS A 17 -17.31 6.27 -5.21
CA HIS A 17 -17.87 4.99 -4.75
C HIS A 17 -17.01 4.30 -3.68
N ALA A 18 -16.20 5.06 -2.95
CA ALA A 18 -15.24 4.56 -1.97
C ALA A 18 -15.82 3.52 -0.99
N ARG A 19 -16.97 3.82 -0.38
CA ARG A 19 -17.63 2.89 0.58
C ARG A 19 -18.10 1.59 -0.09
N GLU A 20 -18.58 1.67 -1.33
CA GLU A 20 -19.00 0.48 -2.07
C GLU A 20 -17.79 -0.38 -2.45
N THR A 21 -16.72 0.25 -2.95
CA THR A 21 -15.45 -0.41 -3.26
C THR A 21 -14.90 -1.12 -2.02
N GLY A 22 -14.90 -0.47 -0.85
CA GLY A 22 -14.46 -1.07 0.41
C GLY A 22 -15.29 -2.30 0.78
N ARG A 23 -16.63 -2.19 0.71
CA ARG A 23 -17.53 -3.33 0.99
C ARG A 23 -17.28 -4.53 0.06
N GLN A 24 -17.10 -4.29 -1.24
CA GLN A 24 -16.83 -5.34 -2.23
C GLN A 24 -15.48 -6.04 -1.94
N LYS A 25 -14.43 -5.29 -1.65
CA LYS A 25 -13.11 -5.83 -1.28
C LYS A 25 -13.18 -6.65 0.01
N ILE A 26 -13.84 -6.14 1.06
CA ILE A 26 -14.06 -6.88 2.32
C ILE A 26 -14.85 -8.17 2.07
N ALA A 27 -15.92 -8.11 1.28
CA ALA A 27 -16.71 -9.29 0.95
C ALA A 27 -15.89 -10.35 0.22
N TYR A 28 -15.03 -9.95 -0.71
CA TYR A 28 -14.11 -10.85 -1.40
C TYR A 28 -13.10 -11.48 -0.44
N LEU A 29 -12.45 -10.68 0.41
CA LEU A 29 -11.51 -11.17 1.42
C LEU A 29 -12.15 -12.21 2.35
N LYS A 30 -13.39 -11.98 2.74
CA LYS A 30 -14.14 -12.94 3.57
C LYS A 30 -14.29 -14.31 2.90
N THR A 31 -14.45 -14.37 1.58
CA THR A 31 -14.50 -15.67 0.85
C THR A 31 -13.17 -16.42 0.91
N LEU A 32 -12.08 -15.71 1.15
CA LEU A 32 -10.73 -16.26 1.30
C LEU A 32 -10.36 -16.55 2.76
N GLY A 33 -11.25 -16.30 3.72
CA GLY A 33 -10.98 -16.45 5.15
C GLY A 33 -10.07 -15.36 5.73
N ILE A 34 -10.02 -14.18 5.08
CA ILE A 34 -9.29 -12.99 5.54
C ILE A 34 -10.30 -12.00 6.14
N ILE A 35 -9.95 -11.40 7.27
CA ILE A 35 -10.72 -10.33 7.90
C ILE A 35 -10.20 -8.99 7.34
N GLY A 36 -11.01 -8.35 6.48
CA GLY A 36 -10.65 -7.06 5.87
C GLY A 36 -11.01 -5.88 6.76
N HIS A 37 -10.15 -4.85 6.76
CA HIS A 37 -10.34 -3.58 7.45
C HIS A 37 -10.15 -2.45 6.43
N TYR A 38 -11.12 -1.54 6.38
CA TYR A 38 -11.08 -0.43 5.42
C TYR A 38 -11.07 0.92 6.16
N PRO A 39 -10.25 1.89 5.75
CA PRO A 39 -10.10 3.17 6.48
C PRO A 39 -11.41 3.91 6.74
N LEU A 40 -12.39 3.82 5.82
CA LEU A 40 -13.69 4.46 5.96
C LEU A 40 -14.66 3.73 6.91
N ASP A 41 -14.26 2.63 7.53
CA ASP A 41 -15.01 1.99 8.61
C ASP A 41 -14.92 2.81 9.92
N ASN A 42 -13.92 3.71 10.02
CA ASN A 42 -13.78 4.67 11.11
C ASN A 42 -14.63 5.91 10.80
N GLU A 43 -15.73 6.09 11.53
CA GLU A 43 -16.54 7.30 11.43
C GLU A 43 -15.93 8.44 12.26
N VAL A 44 -15.73 9.60 11.61
CA VAL A 44 -15.30 10.81 12.32
C VAL A 44 -16.44 11.30 13.21
N PRO A 45 -16.23 11.47 14.54
CA PRO A 45 -17.25 11.99 15.43
C PRO A 45 -17.79 13.34 14.94
N ALA A 46 -19.11 13.52 14.99
CA ALA A 46 -19.76 14.75 14.51
C ALA A 46 -19.18 16.03 15.15
N ALA A 47 -18.73 15.95 16.39
CA ALA A 47 -18.09 17.08 17.10
C ALA A 47 -16.75 17.52 16.47
N LEU A 48 -16.09 16.67 15.67
CA LEU A 48 -14.81 16.98 15.02
C LEU A 48 -14.99 17.48 13.59
N LEU A 49 -16.16 17.33 12.97
CA LEU A 49 -16.39 17.67 11.56
C LEU A 49 -16.17 19.17 11.26
N ASN A 50 -16.34 20.04 12.26
CA ASN A 50 -16.13 21.49 12.12
C ASN A 50 -14.68 21.93 12.45
N ASP A 51 -13.79 21.01 12.79
CA ASP A 51 -12.38 21.28 13.10
C ASP A 51 -11.49 20.37 12.24
N PRO A 52 -11.08 20.82 11.03
CA PRO A 52 -10.30 19.98 10.10
C PRO A 52 -9.00 19.43 10.71
N ALA A 53 -8.34 20.19 11.60
CA ALA A 53 -7.09 19.75 12.22
C ALA A 53 -7.33 18.60 13.21
N LYS A 54 -8.39 18.65 13.99
CA LYS A 54 -8.76 17.56 14.89
C LYS A 54 -9.31 16.35 14.13
N ALA A 55 -10.11 16.59 13.07
CA ALA A 55 -10.63 15.52 12.23
C ALA A 55 -9.49 14.75 11.55
N SER A 56 -8.51 15.45 10.96
CA SER A 56 -7.37 14.81 10.29
C SER A 56 -6.52 13.99 11.25
N ARG A 57 -6.25 14.53 12.47
CA ARG A 57 -5.53 13.79 13.50
C ARG A 57 -6.30 12.53 13.94
N PHE A 58 -7.60 12.65 14.18
CA PHE A 58 -8.44 11.51 14.53
C PHE A 58 -8.39 10.40 13.45
N ILE A 59 -8.47 10.77 12.17
CA ILE A 59 -8.38 9.82 11.06
C ILE A 59 -7.02 9.12 11.05
N GLY A 60 -5.92 9.89 11.17
CA GLY A 60 -4.57 9.33 11.21
C GLY A 60 -4.39 8.34 12.37
N ASP A 61 -4.70 8.78 13.61
CA ASP A 61 -4.60 7.93 14.80
C ASP A 61 -5.45 6.65 14.67
N ALA A 62 -6.65 6.75 14.10
CA ALA A 62 -7.55 5.62 13.90
C ALA A 62 -7.02 4.61 12.86
N ASN A 63 -6.43 5.10 11.75
CA ASN A 63 -5.85 4.24 10.72
C ASN A 63 -4.58 3.54 11.25
N GLU A 64 -3.69 4.26 11.94
CA GLU A 64 -2.52 3.65 12.57
C GLU A 64 -2.92 2.57 13.59
N LYS A 65 -3.92 2.86 14.42
CA LYS A 65 -4.47 1.88 15.36
C LYS A 65 -5.02 0.65 14.63
N MET A 66 -5.78 0.83 13.55
CA MET A 66 -6.35 -0.26 12.76
C MET A 66 -5.24 -1.16 12.18
N MET A 67 -4.18 -0.57 11.63
CA MET A 67 -3.01 -1.31 11.12
C MET A 67 -2.31 -2.09 12.23
N LEU A 68 -2.10 -1.47 13.38
CA LEU A 68 -1.49 -2.12 14.53
C LEU A 68 -2.36 -3.28 15.06
N ASP A 69 -3.67 -3.10 15.12
CA ASP A 69 -4.61 -4.13 15.56
C ASP A 69 -4.66 -5.34 14.58
N CYS A 70 -4.36 -5.14 13.30
CA CYS A 70 -4.18 -6.26 12.34
C CYS A 70 -3.02 -7.19 12.71
N CYS A 71 -2.00 -6.71 13.42
CA CYS A 71 -0.76 -7.44 13.68
C CYS A 71 -0.65 -8.01 15.10
N ARG A 72 -1.57 -7.63 16.02
CA ARG A 72 -1.51 -7.97 17.44
C ARG A 72 -2.07 -9.38 17.74
N ASP A 73 -1.86 -9.83 18.95
CA ASP A 73 -2.51 -11.00 19.55
C ASP A 73 -2.33 -12.29 18.74
N GLY A 74 -1.14 -12.45 18.11
CA GLY A 74 -0.81 -13.64 17.33
C GLY A 74 -1.47 -13.67 15.95
N ARG A 75 -2.04 -12.55 15.49
CA ARG A 75 -2.57 -12.38 14.13
C ARG A 75 -1.46 -12.27 13.11
N ILE A 76 -1.80 -12.54 11.86
CA ILE A 76 -0.96 -12.24 10.71
C ILE A 76 -1.53 -10.96 10.09
N GLY A 77 -0.76 -9.86 10.18
CA GLY A 77 -1.10 -8.59 9.55
C GLY A 77 -0.78 -8.63 8.07
N LEU A 78 -1.75 -8.32 7.25
CA LEU A 78 -1.61 -8.15 5.81
C LEU A 78 -1.93 -6.70 5.45
N ILE A 79 -1.13 -6.05 4.62
CA ILE A 79 -1.55 -4.84 3.93
C ILE A 79 -1.70 -5.14 2.44
N LEU A 80 -2.86 -4.79 1.89
CA LEU A 80 -3.13 -4.83 0.45
C LEU A 80 -3.12 -3.39 -0.07
N ALA A 81 -2.00 -2.98 -0.65
CA ALA A 81 -1.75 -1.62 -1.07
C ALA A 81 -2.10 -1.39 -2.54
N ASN A 82 -3.10 -0.57 -2.80
CA ASN A 82 -3.38 -0.07 -4.14
C ASN A 82 -2.31 0.95 -4.55
N MET A 83 -1.39 0.52 -5.41
CA MET A 83 -0.25 1.30 -5.88
C MET A 83 -0.53 2.02 -7.20
N CYS A 84 -1.81 2.23 -7.57
CA CYS A 84 -2.14 3.03 -8.73
C CYS A 84 -1.57 4.44 -8.58
N PRO A 85 -0.95 5.00 -9.63
CA PRO A 85 -0.50 6.39 -9.63
C PRO A 85 -1.63 7.35 -9.23
N PHE A 86 -1.36 8.26 -8.31
CA PHE A 86 -2.35 9.18 -7.77
C PHE A 86 -1.78 10.58 -7.64
N HIS A 87 -2.35 11.53 -8.38
CA HIS A 87 -1.87 12.93 -8.49
C HIS A 87 -0.41 13.10 -8.93
N GLY A 88 0.18 12.07 -9.53
CA GLY A 88 1.57 12.09 -9.99
C GLY A 88 2.03 10.70 -10.47
N PRO A 89 3.32 10.51 -10.75
CA PRO A 89 3.85 9.23 -11.24
C PRO A 89 3.89 8.13 -10.17
N SER A 90 3.88 8.49 -8.89
CA SER A 90 3.92 7.58 -7.75
C SER A 90 2.53 7.26 -7.21
N MET A 91 2.46 6.23 -6.37
CA MET A 91 1.27 5.92 -5.59
C MET A 91 0.87 7.07 -4.66
N ASP A 92 -0.32 7.00 -4.07
CA ASP A 92 -0.78 7.94 -3.06
C ASP A 92 0.17 8.00 -1.85
N VAL A 93 0.49 9.22 -1.40
CA VAL A 93 1.43 9.45 -0.29
C VAL A 93 0.93 8.90 1.05
N GLY A 94 -0.40 8.88 1.28
CA GLY A 94 -0.99 8.25 2.46
C GLY A 94 -0.77 6.74 2.44
N THR A 95 -0.98 6.13 1.29
CA THR A 95 -0.72 4.70 1.07
C THR A 95 0.76 4.38 1.24
N ALA A 96 1.68 5.23 0.77
CA ALA A 96 3.12 5.06 0.99
C ALA A 96 3.48 5.10 2.48
N PHE A 97 2.88 6.03 3.26
CA PHE A 97 3.03 6.06 4.70
C PHE A 97 2.54 4.77 5.36
N GLU A 98 1.36 4.27 4.98
CA GLU A 98 0.76 3.05 5.52
C GLU A 98 1.65 1.82 5.24
N VAL A 99 2.21 1.71 4.04
CA VAL A 99 3.21 0.69 3.69
C VAL A 99 4.45 0.81 4.59
N GLY A 100 4.97 2.03 4.80
CA GLY A 100 6.11 2.29 5.68
C GLY A 100 5.81 1.93 7.14
N PHE A 101 4.62 2.26 7.63
CA PHE A 101 4.17 1.93 8.99
C PHE A 101 4.09 0.40 9.18
N MET A 102 3.45 -0.32 8.27
CA MET A 102 3.40 -1.78 8.31
C MET A 102 4.78 -2.42 8.15
N SER A 103 5.64 -1.81 7.35
CA SER A 103 7.05 -2.22 7.23
C SER A 103 7.80 -2.12 8.55
N ALA A 104 7.58 -1.06 9.34
CA ALA A 104 8.15 -0.93 10.68
C ALA A 104 7.60 -1.99 11.65
N LEU A 105 6.30 -2.27 11.59
CA LEU A 105 5.67 -3.31 12.42
C LEU A 105 6.20 -4.71 12.12
N SER A 106 6.64 -4.99 10.87
CA SER A 106 7.15 -6.31 10.47
C SER A 106 8.41 -6.74 11.22
N TYR A 107 9.13 -5.83 11.87
CA TYR A 107 10.29 -6.19 12.72
C TYR A 107 9.90 -6.85 14.04
N ARG A 108 8.63 -6.78 14.44
CA ARG A 108 8.15 -7.30 15.73
C ARG A 108 6.87 -8.13 15.62
N HIS A 109 6.25 -8.14 14.46
CA HIS A 109 4.98 -8.82 14.22
C HIS A 109 5.04 -9.58 12.89
N ASN A 110 4.18 -10.58 12.74
CA ASN A 110 3.98 -11.28 11.48
C ASN A 110 3.21 -10.36 10.50
N VAL A 111 3.94 -9.66 9.65
CA VAL A 111 3.38 -8.72 8.68
C VAL A 111 3.81 -9.10 7.27
N ILE A 112 2.86 -9.08 6.37
CA ILE A 112 3.05 -9.25 4.93
C ILE A 112 2.56 -7.98 4.23
N ILE A 113 3.38 -7.44 3.32
CA ILE A 113 3.02 -6.27 2.51
C ILE A 113 2.88 -6.73 1.06
N ILE A 114 1.70 -6.53 0.47
CA ILE A 114 1.42 -6.88 -0.92
C ILE A 114 0.88 -5.65 -1.64
N GLY A 115 1.50 -5.32 -2.78
CA GLY A 115 1.04 -4.27 -3.66
C GLY A 115 0.15 -4.81 -4.79
N TYR A 116 -0.69 -3.96 -5.37
CA TYR A 116 -1.33 -4.24 -6.64
C TYR A 116 -1.52 -2.97 -7.46
N THR A 117 -1.32 -3.10 -8.77
CA THR A 117 -1.54 -2.03 -9.74
C THR A 117 -1.69 -2.60 -11.15
N PRO A 118 -2.65 -2.14 -11.96
CA PRO A 118 -2.75 -2.52 -13.37
C PRO A 118 -1.69 -1.83 -14.24
N TYR A 119 -0.97 -0.84 -13.69
CA TYR A 119 0.03 -0.07 -14.43
C TYR A 119 1.35 -0.85 -14.51
N ARG A 120 1.67 -1.33 -15.71
CA ARG A 120 2.84 -2.17 -15.97
C ARG A 120 4.13 -1.39 -16.26
N ARG A 121 4.04 -0.07 -16.43
CA ARG A 121 5.22 0.78 -16.65
C ARG A 121 6.02 0.87 -15.38
N SER A 122 7.35 0.84 -15.52
CA SER A 122 8.27 1.06 -14.42
C SER A 122 8.09 2.47 -13.81
N PHE A 123 8.62 2.67 -12.62
CA PHE A 123 8.54 3.97 -11.95
C PHE A 123 9.25 5.06 -12.76
N GLU A 124 10.45 4.76 -13.27
CA GLU A 124 11.20 5.68 -14.13
C GLU A 124 10.45 6.07 -15.41
N ASP A 125 9.74 5.13 -16.05
CA ASP A 125 8.93 5.43 -17.23
C ASP A 125 7.77 6.39 -16.92
N ARG A 126 7.16 6.26 -15.75
CA ARG A 126 6.09 7.14 -15.31
C ARG A 126 6.62 8.52 -14.95
N VAL A 127 7.78 8.59 -14.28
CA VAL A 127 8.45 9.86 -13.95
C VAL A 127 8.86 10.58 -15.21
N ALA A 128 9.54 9.91 -16.16
CA ALA A 128 9.91 10.48 -17.44
C ALA A 128 8.69 10.96 -18.24
N GLY A 129 7.62 10.16 -18.25
CA GLY A 129 6.37 10.53 -18.93
C GLY A 129 5.64 11.74 -18.31
N ALA A 130 5.92 12.07 -17.05
CA ALA A 130 5.38 13.27 -16.38
C ALA A 130 6.23 14.54 -16.64
N ILE A 131 7.45 14.41 -17.16
CA ILE A 131 8.33 15.50 -17.51
C ILE A 131 7.97 16.03 -18.90
N HIS A 132 7.94 17.35 -19.07
CA HIS A 132 7.73 17.95 -20.39
C HIS A 132 8.84 17.52 -21.37
N GLY A 133 8.47 16.95 -22.50
CA GLY A 133 9.38 16.34 -23.47
C GLY A 133 9.67 14.86 -23.25
N GLY A 134 9.17 14.27 -22.15
CA GLY A 134 9.31 12.83 -21.89
C GLY A 134 10.77 12.36 -21.86
N TRP A 135 11.02 11.16 -22.34
CA TRP A 135 12.37 10.57 -22.42
C TRP A 135 13.36 11.37 -23.28
N ASP A 136 12.87 12.12 -24.28
CA ASP A 136 13.72 12.98 -25.14
C ASP A 136 14.36 14.14 -24.38
N ALA A 137 13.78 14.54 -23.23
CA ALA A 137 14.30 15.58 -22.36
C ALA A 137 15.24 15.05 -21.27
N ILE A 138 15.38 13.73 -21.14
CA ILE A 138 16.20 13.09 -20.12
C ILE A 138 17.64 13.00 -20.61
N THR A 139 18.58 13.40 -19.75
CA THR A 139 20.02 13.25 -19.98
C THR A 139 20.56 12.10 -19.12
N TYR A 140 21.76 11.63 -19.45
CA TYR A 140 22.41 10.58 -18.68
C TYR A 140 23.78 11.07 -18.19
N GLU A 141 24.01 10.92 -16.88
CA GLU A 141 25.31 11.19 -16.26
C GLU A 141 25.79 9.91 -15.55
N ASN A 142 26.90 9.35 -16.02
CA ASN A 142 27.43 8.07 -15.52
C ASN A 142 26.40 6.91 -15.54
N GLY A 143 25.54 6.87 -16.55
CA GLY A 143 24.48 5.86 -16.69
C GLY A 143 23.23 6.12 -15.86
N VAL A 144 23.17 7.22 -15.11
CA VAL A 144 22.03 7.61 -14.28
C VAL A 144 21.17 8.62 -15.03
N PRO A 145 19.84 8.36 -15.23
CA PRO A 145 18.95 9.30 -15.91
C PRO A 145 18.69 10.52 -15.05
N ARG A 146 18.69 11.69 -15.70
CA ARG A 146 18.47 12.99 -15.07
C ARG A 146 17.38 13.77 -15.78
N ALA A 147 16.50 14.36 -15.01
CA ALA A 147 15.52 15.33 -15.48
C ALA A 147 16.19 16.63 -15.97
N PRO A 148 15.50 17.50 -16.72
CA PRO A 148 16.04 18.76 -17.22
C PRO A 148 16.57 19.71 -16.15
N ASP A 149 16.09 19.61 -14.92
CA ASP A 149 16.56 20.38 -13.76
C ASP A 149 17.79 19.78 -13.06
N GLY A 150 18.33 18.66 -13.60
CA GLY A 150 19.48 17.93 -13.05
C GLY A 150 19.12 16.91 -11.96
N THR A 151 17.88 16.81 -11.53
CA THR A 151 17.48 15.83 -10.52
C THR A 151 17.58 14.41 -11.08
N MET A 152 18.04 13.47 -10.24
CA MET A 152 18.13 12.06 -10.60
C MET A 152 16.73 11.44 -10.71
N ILE A 153 16.52 10.65 -11.74
CA ILE A 153 15.36 9.77 -11.84
C ILE A 153 15.75 8.40 -11.29
N GLU A 154 14.98 7.91 -10.33
CA GLU A 154 15.18 6.60 -9.74
C GLU A 154 14.82 5.50 -10.77
N ALA A 155 15.83 4.75 -11.23
CA ALA A 155 15.70 3.76 -12.29
C ALA A 155 16.19 2.38 -11.82
N PHE A 156 15.44 1.76 -10.91
CA PHE A 156 15.70 0.40 -10.41
C PHE A 156 14.73 -0.65 -10.98
N GLY A 157 13.93 -0.27 -11.98
CA GLY A 157 12.94 -1.17 -12.62
C GLY A 157 11.76 -1.52 -11.72
N GLY A 158 11.60 -0.86 -10.58
CA GLY A 158 10.50 -1.09 -9.65
C GLY A 158 9.18 -0.52 -10.13
N ALA A 159 8.08 -1.02 -9.58
CA ALA A 159 6.74 -0.51 -9.82
C ALA A 159 6.47 0.84 -9.13
N ASP A 160 7.27 1.23 -8.16
CA ASP A 160 7.26 2.54 -7.49
C ASP A 160 8.62 2.78 -6.82
N ASN A 161 8.74 3.83 -6.02
CA ASN A 161 9.95 4.19 -5.29
C ASN A 161 10.58 2.98 -4.58
N LEU A 162 11.90 2.90 -4.58
CA LEU A 162 12.68 1.78 -4.04
C LEU A 162 12.34 1.43 -2.59
N MET A 163 12.00 2.41 -1.75
CA MET A 163 11.65 2.16 -0.34
C MET A 163 10.35 1.37 -0.21
N ILE A 164 9.39 1.59 -1.12
CA ILE A 164 8.11 0.88 -1.16
C ILE A 164 8.33 -0.56 -1.65
N THR A 165 9.00 -0.70 -2.80
CA THR A 165 9.25 -2.03 -3.41
C THR A 165 10.14 -2.91 -2.54
N SER A 166 11.15 -2.31 -1.87
CA SER A 166 11.99 -3.02 -0.90
C SER A 166 11.23 -3.45 0.35
N ALA A 167 10.30 -2.64 0.86
CA ALA A 167 9.46 -2.99 2.01
C ALA A 167 8.56 -4.19 1.68
N ILE A 168 7.96 -4.21 0.49
CA ILE A 168 7.15 -5.33 0.00
C ILE A 168 8.00 -6.60 -0.08
N ALA A 169 9.12 -6.57 -0.79
CA ALA A 169 9.99 -7.73 -0.98
C ALA A 169 10.53 -8.28 0.35
N ARG A 170 10.93 -7.40 1.28
CA ARG A 170 11.47 -7.78 2.58
C ARG A 170 10.48 -8.55 3.45
N THR A 171 9.18 -8.29 3.33
CA THR A 171 8.13 -9.01 4.06
C THR A 171 7.65 -10.28 3.35
N GLY A 172 8.30 -10.67 2.24
CA GLY A 172 7.94 -11.84 1.44
C GLY A 172 6.70 -11.63 0.58
N GLY A 173 6.31 -10.38 0.34
CA GLY A 173 5.25 -9.99 -0.59
C GLY A 173 5.75 -9.73 -2.00
N ASP A 174 4.83 -9.36 -2.87
CA ASP A 174 5.06 -9.03 -4.27
C ASP A 174 4.02 -8.02 -4.77
N ILE A 175 4.09 -7.60 -6.04
CA ILE A 175 3.18 -6.66 -6.66
C ILE A 175 2.42 -7.34 -7.78
N PHE A 176 1.09 -7.30 -7.71
CA PHE A 176 0.17 -7.99 -8.62
C PHE A 176 -0.57 -7.01 -9.54
N ALA A 177 -1.22 -7.53 -10.58
CA ALA A 177 -1.98 -6.69 -11.49
C ALA A 177 -3.35 -6.28 -10.92
N THR A 178 -3.95 -7.14 -10.10
CA THR A 178 -5.30 -6.95 -9.56
C THR A 178 -5.34 -7.13 -8.05
N PHE A 179 -6.40 -6.60 -7.43
CA PHE A 179 -6.69 -6.80 -6.02
C PHE A 179 -6.90 -8.29 -5.68
N GLU A 180 -7.58 -9.01 -6.56
CA GLU A 180 -7.90 -10.42 -6.37
C GLU A 180 -6.65 -11.28 -6.33
N GLU A 181 -5.72 -11.06 -7.28
CA GLU A 181 -4.42 -11.75 -7.30
C GLU A 181 -3.61 -11.45 -6.02
N ALA A 182 -3.56 -10.18 -5.60
CA ALA A 182 -2.88 -9.75 -4.38
C ALA A 182 -3.49 -10.41 -3.13
N ALA A 183 -4.81 -10.48 -3.04
CA ALA A 183 -5.51 -11.12 -1.92
C ALA A 183 -5.24 -12.63 -1.84
N GLN A 184 -5.23 -13.33 -2.98
CA GLN A 184 -4.88 -14.76 -3.05
C GLN A 184 -3.43 -15.01 -2.62
N ALA A 185 -2.49 -14.19 -3.11
CA ALA A 185 -1.09 -14.25 -2.68
C ALA A 185 -0.96 -14.00 -1.16
N GLY A 186 -1.80 -13.12 -0.59
CA GLY A 186 -1.89 -12.86 0.85
C GLY A 186 -2.28 -14.11 1.65
N VAL A 187 -3.23 -14.90 1.16
CA VAL A 187 -3.59 -16.20 1.77
C VAL A 187 -2.41 -17.16 1.75
N GLU A 188 -1.74 -17.30 0.61
CA GLU A 188 -0.61 -18.20 0.47
C GLU A 188 0.56 -17.82 1.38
N ALA A 189 0.89 -16.52 1.44
CA ALA A 189 1.92 -16.01 2.32
C ALA A 189 1.55 -16.18 3.81
N GLY A 190 0.31 -15.93 4.18
CA GLY A 190 -0.20 -16.16 5.53
C GLY A 190 -0.16 -17.63 5.93
N ASN A 191 -0.48 -18.54 5.01
CA ASN A 191 -0.38 -19.97 5.26
C ASN A 191 1.07 -20.45 5.43
N ARG A 192 2.01 -19.87 4.69
CA ARG A 192 3.45 -20.14 4.91
C ARG A 192 3.88 -19.74 6.31
N LEU A 193 3.48 -18.57 6.82
CA LEU A 193 3.78 -18.14 8.19
C LEU A 193 3.15 -19.04 9.24
N ARG A 194 1.91 -19.50 9.03
CA ARG A 194 1.24 -20.48 9.91
C ARG A 194 2.00 -21.80 10.03
N GLY A 195 2.61 -22.25 8.92
CA GLY A 195 3.39 -23.49 8.85
C GLY A 195 4.79 -23.41 9.51
N GLN A 196 5.33 -22.20 9.70
CA GLN A 196 6.67 -22.00 10.27
C GLN A 196 6.69 -21.95 11.81
N GLY A 197 5.55 -22.00 12.47
CA GLY A 197 5.44 -21.85 13.93
C GLY A 197 5.57 -20.36 14.34
N THR A 198 4.80 -19.96 15.34
CA THR A 198 4.91 -18.61 15.93
C THR A 198 6.23 -18.46 16.66
N TRP A 199 6.98 -17.41 16.37
CA TRP A 199 8.14 -16.93 17.16
C TRP A 199 7.66 -16.22 18.42
#